data_b1f6d719b461f87bedb139c0f3a069bb
#
_entry.id   b1f6d719b461f87bedb139c0f3a069bb
#
_cell.length_a   1.000
_cell.length_b   1.000
_cell.length_c   1.000
_cell.angle_alpha   90.00
_cell.angle_beta   90.00
_cell.angle_gamma   90.00
#
_symmetry.space_group_name_H-M   'P 1'
#
loop_
_entity.id
_entity.type
_entity.pdbx_description
1 polymer ?
#
loop_
_entity_poly.entity_id
_entity_poly.type
_entity_poly.pdbx_seq_one_letter_code
_entity_poly.pdbx_strand_id
1 'polypeptide(L)'
;MMVFIGFAPASFAQTDATTPAAEKSMEVKRIALVDLDGVLRAADANNRVRELLDGQREKFQEEFRAVEVDLQQSERDLLAKRDLMAKDEYDKLVTAFQARVSSVQKEIQYKRQSIDNAYQKALSDIRGLAIEVMTKIANERQIDLILNRDSSVIFLPHLNISDEVLTRLNERTKSARIEVEIKKPVAQ
;
A
#
# COMPACT_ATOMS: atom_id res chain seq x y z
N MET A 1 2.58 -60.75 -79.87
CA MET A 1 3.08 -59.42 -79.84
C MET A 1 2.68 -58.83 -78.46
N MET A 2 3.62 -58.86 -77.52
CA MET A 2 3.38 -58.65 -76.10
C MET A 2 4.00 -57.32 -75.74
N VAL A 3 3.17 -56.30 -75.35
CA VAL A 3 3.61 -54.94 -74.98
C VAL A 3 3.77 -54.93 -73.47
N PHE A 4 5.01 -54.79 -72.98
CA PHE A 4 5.32 -54.50 -71.56
C PHE A 4 5.18 -53.06 -71.31
N ILE A 5 4.27 -52.67 -70.41
CA ILE A 5 4.17 -51.34 -69.87
C ILE A 5 4.97 -51.30 -68.55
N GLY A 6 6.08 -50.56 -68.58
CA GLY A 6 6.93 -50.35 -67.40
C GLY A 6 6.26 -49.38 -66.43
N PHE A 7 6.15 -49.81 -65.20
CA PHE A 7 5.69 -48.98 -64.06
C PHE A 7 6.91 -48.45 -63.35
N ALA A 8 7.11 -47.11 -63.35
CA ALA A 8 8.15 -46.48 -62.62
C ALA A 8 7.67 -46.16 -61.17
N PRO A 9 8.44 -46.47 -60.13
CA PRO A 9 8.06 -46.05 -58.74
C PRO A 9 8.34 -44.64 -58.54
N ALA A 10 7.34 -43.87 -58.07
CA ALA A 10 7.46 -42.52 -57.60
C ALA A 10 8.21 -42.52 -56.23
N SER A 11 9.38 -41.90 -56.20
CA SER A 11 10.11 -41.59 -54.93
C SER A 11 9.37 -40.53 -54.16
N PHE A 12 8.79 -40.91 -53.01
CA PHE A 12 8.32 -39.96 -52.05
C PHE A 12 9.53 -39.36 -51.33
N ALA A 13 9.80 -38.06 -51.57
CA ALA A 13 10.73 -37.27 -50.77
C ALA A 13 10.19 -37.19 -49.35
N GLN A 14 10.88 -37.80 -48.40
CA GLN A 14 10.70 -37.57 -46.96
C GLN A 14 11.10 -36.12 -46.66
N THR A 15 10.07 -35.31 -46.35
CA THR A 15 10.27 -34.01 -45.80
C THR A 15 10.78 -34.19 -44.37
N ASP A 16 12.04 -33.85 -44.12
CA ASP A 16 12.60 -33.79 -42.77
C ASP A 16 11.72 -32.88 -41.93
N ALA A 17 10.94 -33.46 -41.04
CA ALA A 17 10.26 -32.76 -39.99
C ALA A 17 11.33 -32.18 -39.08
N THR A 18 11.59 -30.89 -39.25
CA THR A 18 12.37 -30.08 -38.30
C THR A 18 11.76 -30.29 -36.92
N THR A 19 12.42 -31.08 -36.09
CA THR A 19 12.10 -31.23 -34.67
C THR A 19 12.08 -29.82 -34.05
N PRO A 20 10.98 -29.34 -33.47
CA PRO A 20 10.99 -28.06 -32.77
C PRO A 20 12.05 -28.15 -31.66
N ALA A 21 12.93 -27.15 -31.62
CA ALA A 21 13.92 -27.00 -30.58
C ALA A 21 13.26 -27.26 -29.24
N ALA A 22 13.76 -28.20 -28.47
CA ALA A 22 13.27 -28.56 -27.16
C ALA A 22 13.19 -27.25 -26.32
N GLU A 23 11.99 -26.77 -26.09
CA GLU A 23 11.75 -25.71 -25.12
C GLU A 23 12.41 -26.17 -23.83
N LYS A 24 13.42 -25.42 -23.39
CA LYS A 24 14.14 -25.67 -22.14
C LYS A 24 13.12 -25.48 -21.03
N SER A 25 12.46 -26.56 -20.62
CA SER A 25 11.51 -26.53 -19.52
C SER A 25 12.23 -25.98 -18.31
N MET A 26 11.84 -24.79 -17.86
CA MET A 26 12.34 -24.22 -16.59
C MET A 26 11.79 -25.09 -15.46
N GLU A 27 12.63 -25.92 -14.89
CA GLU A 27 12.29 -26.78 -13.75
C GLU A 27 12.41 -25.94 -12.48
N VAL A 28 11.29 -25.65 -11.81
CA VAL A 28 11.28 -25.00 -10.49
C VAL A 28 11.76 -26.01 -9.46
N LYS A 29 12.94 -25.80 -8.88
CA LYS A 29 13.58 -26.74 -7.95
C LYS A 29 13.40 -26.41 -6.49
N ARG A 30 13.35 -25.12 -6.18
CA ARG A 30 13.28 -24.63 -4.79
C ARG A 30 12.16 -23.64 -4.62
N ILE A 31 11.21 -23.99 -3.75
CA ILE A 31 10.06 -23.17 -3.42
C ILE A 31 10.16 -22.75 -1.94
N ALA A 32 9.78 -21.52 -1.64
CA ALA A 32 9.56 -21.08 -0.27
C ALA A 32 8.17 -20.47 -0.10
N LEU A 33 7.72 -20.41 1.14
CA LEU A 33 6.44 -19.83 1.52
C LEU A 33 6.67 -18.67 2.50
N VAL A 34 5.88 -17.62 2.37
CA VAL A 34 5.91 -16.46 3.26
C VAL A 34 4.50 -16.00 3.61
N ASP A 35 4.23 -15.71 4.86
CA ASP A 35 3.05 -14.95 5.31
C ASP A 35 3.42 -13.45 5.26
N LEU A 36 3.35 -12.87 4.06
CA LEU A 36 3.75 -11.48 3.88
C LEU A 36 2.91 -10.52 4.74
N ASP A 37 1.61 -10.72 4.81
CA ASP A 37 0.73 -9.87 5.60
C ASP A 37 0.98 -10.02 7.11
N GLY A 38 1.28 -11.24 7.57
CA GLY A 38 1.72 -11.48 8.95
C GLY A 38 3.04 -10.78 9.26
N VAL A 39 4.02 -10.88 8.38
CA VAL A 39 5.33 -10.19 8.49
C VAL A 39 5.13 -8.68 8.57
N LEU A 40 4.32 -8.09 7.67
CA LEU A 40 4.08 -6.65 7.66
C LEU A 40 3.36 -6.19 8.94
N ARG A 41 2.40 -6.96 9.46
CA ARG A 41 1.73 -6.63 10.73
C ARG A 41 2.67 -6.70 11.92
N ALA A 42 3.59 -7.68 11.96
CA ALA A 42 4.53 -7.90 13.05
C ALA A 42 5.79 -7.02 12.98
N ALA A 43 6.04 -6.37 11.85
CA ALA A 43 7.23 -5.56 11.66
C ALA A 43 7.29 -4.35 12.62
N ASP A 44 8.45 -4.15 13.27
CA ASP A 44 8.70 -3.01 14.17
C ASP A 44 8.47 -1.66 13.47
N ALA A 45 8.76 -1.59 12.18
CA ALA A 45 8.51 -0.42 11.35
C ALA A 45 7.01 -0.04 11.32
N ASN A 46 6.12 -1.02 11.21
CA ASN A 46 4.68 -0.79 11.22
C ASN A 46 4.19 -0.29 12.59
N ASN A 47 4.72 -0.82 13.68
CA ASN A 47 4.38 -0.36 15.02
C ASN A 47 4.81 1.10 15.22
N ARG A 48 6.03 1.46 14.80
CA ARG A 48 6.50 2.85 14.85
C ARG A 48 5.64 3.82 14.00
N VAL A 49 5.20 3.39 12.82
CA VAL A 49 4.28 4.18 11.98
C VAL A 49 2.97 4.43 12.71
N ARG A 50 2.39 3.40 13.34
CA ARG A 50 1.15 3.55 14.13
C ARG A 50 1.32 4.53 15.28
N GLU A 51 2.36 4.40 16.09
CA GLU A 51 2.66 5.31 17.20
C GLU A 51 2.80 6.76 16.74
N LEU A 52 3.53 7.01 15.64
CA LEU A 52 3.68 8.34 15.07
C LEU A 52 2.34 8.93 14.61
N LEU A 53 1.49 8.13 13.97
CA LEU A 53 0.18 8.58 13.49
C LEU A 53 -0.82 8.77 14.62
N ASP A 54 -0.76 7.93 15.66
CA ASP A 54 -1.61 8.09 16.84
C ASP A 54 -1.26 9.38 17.59
N GLY A 55 0.03 9.70 17.74
CA GLY A 55 0.44 11.00 18.28
C GLY A 55 0.00 12.20 17.42
N GLN A 56 -0.10 12.05 16.10
CA GLN A 56 -0.67 13.08 15.23
C GLN A 56 -2.20 13.20 15.38
N ARG A 57 -2.90 12.07 15.55
CA ARG A 57 -4.35 12.09 15.82
C ARG A 57 -4.69 12.80 17.12
N GLU A 58 -3.92 12.54 18.19
CA GLU A 58 -4.07 13.22 19.47
C GLU A 58 -3.90 14.73 19.32
N LYS A 59 -2.83 15.19 18.67
CA LYS A 59 -2.60 16.62 18.40
C LYS A 59 -3.76 17.26 17.65
N PHE A 60 -4.27 16.58 16.62
CA PHE A 60 -5.41 17.08 15.86
C PHE A 60 -6.69 17.16 16.69
N GLN A 61 -6.91 16.18 17.58
CA GLN A 61 -8.05 16.24 18.49
C GLN A 61 -7.97 17.44 19.45
N GLU A 62 -6.80 17.76 19.97
CA GLU A 62 -6.60 18.94 20.82
C GLU A 62 -6.82 20.24 20.04
N GLU A 63 -6.24 20.37 18.84
CA GLU A 63 -6.47 21.51 17.95
C GLU A 63 -7.96 21.71 17.66
N PHE A 64 -8.70 20.62 17.37
CA PHE A 64 -10.13 20.71 17.07
C PHE A 64 -10.98 21.07 18.29
N ARG A 65 -10.63 20.59 19.50
CA ARG A 65 -11.32 21.03 20.72
C ARG A 65 -11.17 22.53 20.93
N ALA A 66 -9.98 23.07 20.70
CA ALA A 66 -9.76 24.53 20.82
C ALA A 66 -10.58 25.31 19.78
N VAL A 67 -10.64 24.84 18.54
CA VAL A 67 -11.46 25.43 17.47
C VAL A 67 -12.94 25.32 17.77
N GLU A 68 -13.42 24.21 18.33
CA GLU A 68 -14.82 23.99 18.71
C GLU A 68 -15.26 24.99 19.79
N VAL A 69 -14.42 25.18 20.84
CA VAL A 69 -14.69 26.17 21.90
C VAL A 69 -14.74 27.59 21.32
N ASP A 70 -13.84 27.94 20.41
CA ASP A 70 -13.81 29.24 19.76
C ASP A 70 -15.02 29.46 18.83
N LEU A 71 -15.46 28.45 18.09
CA LEU A 71 -16.70 28.49 17.30
C LEU A 71 -17.94 28.70 18.19
N GLN A 72 -18.03 27.96 19.30
CA GLN A 72 -19.13 28.11 20.26
C GLN A 72 -19.17 29.50 20.88
N GLN A 73 -18.02 30.08 21.18
CA GLN A 73 -17.94 31.46 21.67
C GLN A 73 -18.34 32.46 20.58
N SER A 74 -17.85 32.28 19.37
CA SER A 74 -18.20 33.13 18.22
C SER A 74 -19.70 33.09 17.92
N GLU A 75 -20.35 31.92 18.06
CA GLU A 75 -21.81 31.78 17.91
C GLU A 75 -22.57 32.55 18.98
N ARG A 76 -22.16 32.45 20.27
CA ARG A 76 -22.77 33.21 21.37
C ARG A 76 -22.65 34.71 21.16
N ASP A 77 -21.47 35.17 20.75
CA ASP A 77 -21.21 36.57 20.47
C ASP A 77 -22.03 37.09 19.29
N LEU A 78 -22.21 36.25 18.27
CA LEU A 78 -23.04 36.57 17.12
C LEU A 78 -24.50 36.71 17.54
N LEU A 79 -25.04 35.79 18.31
CA LEU A 79 -26.42 35.83 18.81
C LEU A 79 -26.67 37.08 19.68
N ALA A 80 -25.70 37.47 20.55
CA ALA A 80 -25.81 38.65 21.37
C ALA A 80 -25.86 39.96 20.57
N LYS A 81 -25.30 40.00 19.36
CA LYS A 81 -25.29 41.15 18.47
C LYS A 81 -26.56 41.34 17.65
N ARG A 82 -27.45 40.33 17.62
CA ARG A 82 -28.61 40.29 16.74
C ARG A 82 -29.50 41.52 16.83
N ASP A 83 -29.81 41.97 18.05
CA ASP A 83 -30.70 43.09 18.32
C ASP A 83 -29.95 44.44 18.54
N LEU A 84 -28.63 44.42 18.41
CA LEU A 84 -27.75 45.58 18.67
C LEU A 84 -27.24 46.25 17.39
N MET A 85 -27.48 45.68 16.21
CA MET A 85 -26.94 46.14 14.94
C MET A 85 -27.98 46.13 13.81
N ALA A 86 -27.65 46.80 12.69
CA ALA A 86 -28.48 46.79 11.52
C ALA A 86 -28.52 45.37 10.92
N LYS A 87 -29.70 44.98 10.38
CA LYS A 87 -29.95 43.65 9.82
C LYS A 87 -28.89 43.26 8.78
N ASP A 88 -28.53 44.14 7.85
CA ASP A 88 -27.59 43.86 6.78
C ASP A 88 -26.15 43.60 7.30
N GLU A 89 -25.79 44.23 8.43
CA GLU A 89 -24.49 43.98 9.09
C GLU A 89 -24.51 42.62 9.80
N TYR A 90 -25.62 42.28 10.46
CA TYR A 90 -25.80 41.00 11.11
C TYR A 90 -25.75 39.86 10.09
N ASP A 91 -26.46 39.98 8.96
CA ASP A 91 -26.50 38.97 7.90
C ASP A 91 -25.07 38.70 7.31
N LYS A 92 -24.21 39.71 7.22
CA LYS A 92 -22.81 39.55 6.82
C LYS A 92 -22.01 38.73 7.83
N LEU A 93 -22.22 38.98 9.12
CA LEU A 93 -21.53 38.23 10.19
C LEU A 93 -22.00 36.77 10.23
N VAL A 94 -23.31 36.51 10.03
CA VAL A 94 -23.85 35.16 9.92
C VAL A 94 -23.20 34.41 8.75
N THR A 95 -23.12 35.05 7.59
CA THR A 95 -22.49 34.48 6.40
C THR A 95 -21.01 34.15 6.63
N ALA A 96 -20.28 35.06 7.26
CA ALA A 96 -18.86 34.83 7.60
C ALA A 96 -18.69 33.68 8.61
N PHE A 97 -19.54 33.60 9.62
CA PHE A 97 -19.53 32.48 10.58
C PHE A 97 -19.81 31.14 9.91
N GLN A 98 -20.85 31.06 9.05
CA GLN A 98 -21.17 29.84 8.29
C GLN A 98 -20.02 29.41 7.39
N ALA A 99 -19.35 30.35 6.71
CA ALA A 99 -18.18 30.07 5.90
C ALA A 99 -17.02 29.51 6.76
N ARG A 100 -16.82 30.05 7.97
CA ARG A 100 -15.81 29.55 8.91
C ARG A 100 -16.12 28.13 9.37
N VAL A 101 -17.37 27.83 9.76
CA VAL A 101 -17.81 26.48 10.14
C VAL A 101 -17.54 25.50 9.00
N SER A 102 -17.92 25.86 7.78
CA SER A 102 -17.70 25.03 6.59
C SER A 102 -16.20 24.78 6.34
N SER A 103 -15.37 25.81 6.51
CA SER A 103 -13.93 25.68 6.35
C SER A 103 -13.32 24.72 7.37
N VAL A 104 -13.71 24.83 8.65
CA VAL A 104 -13.27 23.94 9.73
C VAL A 104 -13.67 22.48 9.44
N GLN A 105 -14.90 22.23 8.98
CA GLN A 105 -15.34 20.89 8.63
C GLN A 105 -14.51 20.28 7.50
N LYS A 106 -14.20 21.07 6.48
CA LYS A 106 -13.32 20.62 5.37
C LYS A 106 -11.91 20.33 5.88
N GLU A 107 -11.37 21.15 6.78
CA GLU A 107 -10.04 20.94 7.37
C GLU A 107 -9.99 19.64 8.17
N ILE A 108 -11.01 19.35 8.98
CA ILE A 108 -11.12 18.11 9.75
C ILE A 108 -11.09 16.88 8.80
N GLN A 109 -11.91 16.91 7.76
CA GLN A 109 -11.94 15.81 6.79
C GLN A 109 -10.59 15.65 6.09
N TYR A 110 -9.99 16.76 5.67
CA TYR A 110 -8.68 16.74 5.04
C TYR A 110 -7.59 16.15 5.95
N LYS A 111 -7.52 16.57 7.21
CA LYS A 111 -6.54 16.06 8.17
C LYS A 111 -6.71 14.56 8.42
N ARG A 112 -7.95 14.08 8.56
CA ARG A 112 -8.24 12.64 8.69
C ARG A 112 -7.74 11.87 7.47
N GLN A 113 -8.10 12.31 6.28
CA GLN A 113 -7.68 11.65 5.04
C GLN A 113 -6.16 11.69 4.84
N SER A 114 -5.51 12.78 5.23
CA SER A 114 -4.04 12.89 5.15
C SER A 114 -3.33 11.88 6.04
N ILE A 115 -3.87 11.60 7.25
CA ILE A 115 -3.34 10.54 8.13
C ILE A 115 -3.50 9.16 7.47
N ASP A 116 -4.69 8.86 6.93
CA ASP A 116 -4.94 7.57 6.30
C ASP A 116 -4.05 7.37 5.07
N ASN A 117 -3.89 8.39 4.24
CA ASN A 117 -2.98 8.35 3.09
C ASN A 117 -1.51 8.14 3.51
N ALA A 118 -1.08 8.82 4.58
CA ALA A 118 0.26 8.65 5.13
C ALA A 118 0.49 7.22 5.65
N TYR A 119 -0.51 6.63 6.30
CA TYR A 119 -0.46 5.23 6.73
C TYR A 119 -0.34 4.26 5.55
N GLN A 120 -1.19 4.42 4.53
CA GLN A 120 -1.16 3.57 3.34
C GLN A 120 0.19 3.68 2.60
N LYS A 121 0.71 4.89 2.48
CA LYS A 121 2.04 5.11 1.90
C LYS A 121 3.13 4.39 2.69
N ALA A 122 3.16 4.56 4.00
CA ALA A 122 4.16 3.92 4.85
C ALA A 122 4.08 2.38 4.78
N LEU A 123 2.87 1.80 4.76
CA LEU A 123 2.68 0.36 4.55
C LEU A 123 3.22 -0.10 3.19
N SER A 124 2.97 0.68 2.14
CA SER A 124 3.50 0.38 0.80
C SER A 124 5.02 0.39 0.77
N ASP A 125 5.63 1.38 1.43
CA ASP A 125 7.10 1.49 1.53
C ASP A 125 7.70 0.31 2.31
N ILE A 126 7.09 -0.09 3.44
CA ILE A 126 7.51 -1.26 4.23
C ILE A 126 7.35 -2.55 3.41
N ARG A 127 6.26 -2.69 2.64
CA ARG A 127 6.05 -3.83 1.73
C ARG A 127 7.15 -3.88 0.66
N GLY A 128 7.54 -2.76 0.09
CA GLY A 128 8.65 -2.67 -0.86
C GLY A 128 9.95 -3.19 -0.26
N LEU A 129 10.28 -2.76 0.97
CA LEU A 129 11.46 -3.25 1.70
C LEU A 129 11.39 -4.75 2.01
N ALA A 130 10.21 -5.28 2.35
CA ALA A 130 10.03 -6.71 2.57
C ALA A 130 10.28 -7.52 1.29
N ILE A 131 9.82 -7.02 0.13
CA ILE A 131 10.09 -7.64 -1.18
C ILE A 131 11.59 -7.63 -1.50
N GLU A 132 12.31 -6.54 -1.22
CA GLU A 132 13.76 -6.49 -1.39
C GLU A 132 14.48 -7.52 -0.49
N VAL A 133 14.03 -7.66 0.77
CA VAL A 133 14.57 -8.67 1.70
C VAL A 133 14.31 -10.07 1.18
N MET A 134 13.10 -10.36 0.73
CA MET A 134 12.75 -11.67 0.13
C MET A 134 13.60 -11.96 -1.11
N THR A 135 13.82 -10.98 -1.96
CA THR A 135 14.69 -11.12 -3.15
C THR A 135 16.13 -11.49 -2.76
N LYS A 136 16.67 -10.89 -1.69
CA LYS A 136 17.98 -11.26 -1.18
C LYS A 136 18.02 -12.70 -0.67
N ILE A 137 17.03 -13.08 0.13
CA ILE A 137 16.93 -14.47 0.65
C ILE A 137 16.82 -15.46 -0.52
N ALA A 138 16.00 -15.15 -1.54
CA ALA A 138 15.86 -16.00 -2.73
C ALA A 138 17.21 -16.19 -3.44
N ASN A 139 17.94 -15.13 -3.65
CA ASN A 139 19.27 -15.19 -4.29
C ASN A 139 20.29 -15.99 -3.44
N GLU A 140 20.36 -15.74 -2.13
CA GLU A 140 21.29 -16.42 -1.21
C GLU A 140 21.01 -17.93 -1.12
N ARG A 141 19.74 -18.31 -1.12
CA ARG A 141 19.30 -19.72 -0.98
C ARG A 141 18.98 -20.40 -2.31
N GLN A 142 19.11 -19.67 -3.42
CA GLN A 142 18.76 -20.16 -4.76
C GLN A 142 17.29 -20.66 -4.82
N ILE A 143 16.37 -19.88 -4.26
CA ILE A 143 14.94 -20.12 -4.31
C ILE A 143 14.41 -19.61 -5.64
N ASP A 144 13.76 -20.48 -6.39
CA ASP A 144 13.22 -20.15 -7.72
C ASP A 144 11.85 -19.45 -7.61
N LEU A 145 11.09 -19.75 -6.54
CA LEU A 145 9.73 -19.25 -6.37
C LEU A 145 9.38 -19.05 -4.89
N ILE A 146 8.91 -17.85 -4.55
CA ILE A 146 8.31 -17.55 -3.24
C ILE A 146 6.81 -17.37 -3.43
N LEU A 147 6.01 -18.13 -2.71
CA LEU A 147 4.55 -18.07 -2.73
C LEU A 147 4.03 -17.50 -1.41
N ASN A 148 2.85 -16.86 -1.46
CA ASN A 148 2.15 -16.53 -0.22
C ASN A 148 1.69 -17.84 0.46
N ARG A 149 1.90 -17.92 1.78
CA ARG A 149 1.49 -19.08 2.60
C ARG A 149 0.02 -19.42 2.42
N ASP A 150 -0.84 -18.40 2.30
CA ASP A 150 -2.29 -18.58 2.15
C ASP A 150 -2.69 -19.25 0.83
N SER A 151 -1.78 -19.31 -0.14
CA SER A 151 -1.98 -20.04 -1.41
C SER A 151 -1.74 -21.54 -1.28
N SER A 152 -1.31 -22.03 -0.10
CA SER A 152 -0.97 -23.44 0.14
C SER A 152 -1.85 -24.03 1.24
N VAL A 153 -2.43 -25.19 0.99
CA VAL A 153 -3.25 -25.94 1.96
C VAL A 153 -2.37 -26.70 2.94
N ILE A 154 -1.29 -27.30 2.46
CA ILE A 154 -0.34 -28.10 3.26
C ILE A 154 1.06 -27.78 2.78
N PHE A 155 1.98 -27.56 3.71
CA PHE A 155 3.39 -27.35 3.41
C PHE A 155 4.28 -27.82 4.57
N LEU A 156 5.53 -28.11 4.25
CA LEU A 156 6.52 -28.50 5.25
C LEU A 156 7.07 -27.25 5.96
N PRO A 157 7.22 -27.26 7.31
CA PRO A 157 7.63 -26.07 8.08
C PRO A 157 8.93 -25.40 7.61
N HIS A 158 9.88 -26.16 7.08
CA HIS A 158 11.16 -25.65 6.60
C HIS A 158 11.05 -24.81 5.33
N LEU A 159 9.91 -24.84 4.62
CA LEU A 159 9.65 -23.99 3.47
C LEU A 159 9.19 -22.58 3.86
N ASN A 160 8.77 -22.40 5.12
CA ASN A 160 8.33 -21.10 5.62
C ASN A 160 9.53 -20.21 5.97
N ILE A 161 9.65 -19.07 5.28
CA ILE A 161 10.72 -18.09 5.50
C ILE A 161 10.23 -16.83 6.22
N SER A 162 9.00 -16.80 6.74
CA SER A 162 8.38 -15.60 7.32
C SER A 162 9.20 -15.00 8.46
N ASP A 163 9.69 -15.82 9.39
CA ASP A 163 10.47 -15.37 10.56
C ASP A 163 11.81 -14.75 10.13
N GLU A 164 12.46 -15.34 9.12
CA GLU A 164 13.69 -14.80 8.58
C GLU A 164 13.45 -13.47 7.86
N VAL A 165 12.37 -13.38 7.06
CA VAL A 165 11.98 -12.12 6.40
C VAL A 165 11.70 -11.05 7.44
N LEU A 166 10.95 -11.36 8.51
CA LEU A 166 10.65 -10.44 9.60
C LEU A 166 11.93 -9.94 10.29
N THR A 167 12.82 -10.86 10.65
CA THR A 167 14.08 -10.53 11.31
C THR A 167 14.90 -9.57 10.45
N ARG A 168 15.13 -9.90 9.19
CA ARG A 168 15.93 -9.08 8.27
C ARG A 168 15.25 -7.75 7.94
N LEU A 169 13.91 -7.73 7.86
CA LEU A 169 13.14 -6.50 7.66
C LEU A 169 13.30 -5.56 8.87
N ASN A 170 13.19 -6.09 10.08
CA ASN A 170 13.39 -5.31 11.30
C ASN A 170 14.82 -4.75 11.39
N GLU A 171 15.84 -5.54 11.07
CA GLU A 171 17.22 -5.07 11.02
C GLU A 171 17.42 -3.93 10.00
N ARG A 172 16.87 -4.10 8.80
CA ARG A 172 16.97 -3.09 7.73
C ARG A 172 16.26 -1.78 8.10
N THR A 173 15.16 -1.87 8.84
CA THR A 173 14.34 -0.71 9.21
C THR A 173 14.75 -0.05 10.53
N LYS A 174 15.66 -0.66 11.33
CA LYS A 174 16.14 -0.07 12.60
C LYS A 174 16.74 1.33 12.43
N SER A 175 17.52 1.55 11.40
CA SER A 175 18.16 2.83 11.10
C SER A 175 17.38 3.68 10.10
N ALA A 176 16.31 3.15 9.53
CA ALA A 176 15.47 3.90 8.59
C ALA A 176 14.66 4.96 9.35
N ARG A 177 14.86 6.22 9.00
CA ARG A 177 14.01 7.31 9.48
C ARG A 177 12.66 7.18 8.78
N ILE A 178 11.66 6.69 9.52
CA ILE A 178 10.29 6.61 9.01
C ILE A 178 9.71 8.02 9.11
N GLU A 179 9.71 8.72 7.99
CA GLU A 179 9.05 10.02 7.88
C GLU A 179 7.60 9.80 7.44
N VAL A 180 6.69 10.19 8.31
CA VAL A 180 5.27 10.21 7.98
C VAL A 180 4.93 11.63 7.54
N GLU A 181 4.93 11.86 6.24
CA GLU A 181 4.56 13.15 5.65
C GLU A 181 3.04 13.32 5.66
N ILE A 182 2.54 14.15 6.55
CA ILE A 182 1.15 14.59 6.52
C ILE A 182 1.10 15.87 5.68
N LYS A 183 0.58 15.77 4.45
CA LYS A 183 0.43 16.92 3.57
C LYS A 183 -0.49 17.96 4.22
N LYS A 184 -0.05 19.24 4.20
CA LYS A 184 -0.91 20.36 4.58
C LYS A 184 -1.93 20.66 3.48
N PRO A 185 -3.14 21.14 3.82
CA PRO A 185 -4.07 21.61 2.81
C PRO A 185 -3.40 22.71 1.98
N VAL A 186 -3.50 22.58 0.66
CA VAL A 186 -3.11 23.68 -0.23
C VAL A 186 -4.15 24.77 -0.02
N ALA A 187 -3.74 25.91 0.51
CA ALA A 187 -4.60 27.08 0.61
C ALA A 187 -5.03 27.46 -0.81
N GLN A 188 -6.32 27.33 -1.09
CA GLN A 188 -6.97 27.88 -2.30
C GLN A 188 -7.49 29.26 -2.00
#